data_eae58ed1e06dd92d0c0e5c45dad471aa
#
_entry.id   eae58ed1e06dd92d0c0e5c45dad471aa
#
_cell.length_a   1.000
_cell.length_b   1.000
_cell.length_c   1.000
_cell.angle_alpha   90.00
_cell.angle_beta   90.00
_cell.angle_gamma   90.00
#
_symmetry.space_group_name_H-M   'P 1'
#
loop_
_entity.id
_entity.type
_entity.pdbx_description
1 polymer ?
#
loop_
_entity_poly.entity_id
_entity_poly.type
_entity_poly.pdbx_seq_one_letter_code
_entity_poly.pdbx_strand_id
1 'polypeptide(L)' 'MNIEKWQWNVVKEVLYDYLDQYDHREDVREVLIKMNQQNK' A
#
# COMPACT_ATOMS: atom_id res chain seq x y z
N MET A 1 -14.01 4.71 -9.54
CA MET A 1 -12.93 4.11 -10.35
C MET A 1 -12.64 2.71 -9.83
N ASN A 2 -12.66 1.74 -10.73
CA ASN A 2 -12.42 0.35 -10.36
C ASN A 2 -10.99 -0.02 -10.66
N ILE A 3 -10.33 -0.54 -9.64
CA ILE A 3 -8.94 -0.96 -9.76
C ILE A 3 -8.90 -2.48 -9.66
N GLU A 4 -8.20 -3.11 -10.61
CA GLU A 4 -8.09 -4.56 -10.63
C GLU A 4 -7.13 -5.04 -9.54
N LYS A 5 -7.27 -6.30 -9.18
CA LYS A 5 -6.46 -6.86 -8.10
C LYS A 5 -4.97 -6.73 -8.36
N TRP A 6 -4.54 -6.99 -9.58
CA TRP A 6 -3.12 -6.88 -9.91
C TRP A 6 -2.63 -5.43 -9.82
N GLN A 7 -3.53 -4.48 -10.11
CA GLN A 7 -3.17 -3.08 -9.99
C GLN A 7 -2.99 -2.67 -8.53
N TRP A 8 -3.82 -3.21 -7.65
CA TRP A 8 -3.65 -2.99 -6.22
C TRP A 8 -2.32 -3.54 -5.72
N ASN A 9 -1.89 -4.68 -6.27
CA ASN A 9 -0.60 -5.25 -5.91
C ASN A 9 0.54 -4.35 -6.32
N VAL A 10 0.42 -3.71 -7.48
CA VAL A 10 1.44 -2.76 -7.93
C VAL A 10 1.49 -1.55 -6.99
N VAL A 11 0.33 -1.03 -6.61
CA VAL A 11 0.27 0.10 -5.68
C VAL A 11 0.91 -0.26 -4.35
N LYS A 12 0.61 -1.43 -3.81
CA LYS A 12 1.20 -1.86 -2.55
C LYS A 12 2.71 -1.98 -2.64
N GLU A 13 3.20 -2.50 -3.75
CA GLU A 13 4.64 -2.66 -3.94
C GLU A 13 5.34 -1.30 -3.92
N VAL A 14 4.77 -0.32 -4.61
CA VAL A 14 5.33 1.02 -4.62
C VAL A 14 5.33 1.64 -3.22
N LEU A 15 4.26 1.41 -2.47
CA LEU A 15 4.18 1.94 -1.11
C LEU A 15 5.18 1.27 -0.17
N TYR A 16 5.40 -0.03 -0.35
CA TYR A 16 6.43 -0.71 0.45
C TYR A 16 7.82 -0.17 0.14
N ASP A 17 8.10 0.07 -1.13
CA ASP A 17 9.39 0.65 -1.51
C ASP A 17 9.55 2.04 -0.91
N TYR A 18 8.48 2.81 -0.93
CA TYR A 18 8.51 4.15 -0.36
C TYR A 18 8.80 4.10 1.13
N LEU A 19 8.14 3.19 1.85
CA LEU A 19 8.35 3.05 3.29
C LEU A 19 9.74 2.55 3.62
N ASP A 20 10.34 1.78 2.74
CA ASP A 20 11.70 1.30 2.93
C ASP A 20 12.68 2.47 2.95
N GLN A 21 12.39 3.51 2.17
CA GLN A 21 13.24 4.70 2.12
C GLN A 21 12.83 5.74 3.17
N TYR A 22 11.55 5.83 3.47
CA TYR A 22 11.01 6.84 4.37
C TYR A 22 10.15 6.17 5.44
N ASP A 23 10.81 5.46 6.33
CA ASP A 23 10.12 4.64 7.34
C ASP A 23 9.39 5.47 8.38
N HIS A 24 9.63 6.76 8.44
CA HIS A 24 8.95 7.65 9.36
C HIS A 24 7.55 8.07 8.89
N ARG A 25 7.18 7.69 7.67
CA ARG A 25 5.87 8.04 7.11
C ARG A 25 4.81 7.07 7.61
N GLU A 26 4.26 7.38 8.77
CA GLU A 26 3.25 6.52 9.39
C GLU A 26 1.92 6.56 8.67
N ASP A 27 1.63 7.68 8.01
CA ASP A 27 0.40 7.80 7.22
C ASP A 27 0.38 6.79 6.07
N VAL A 28 1.51 6.59 5.42
CA VAL A 28 1.61 5.62 4.34
C VAL A 28 1.48 4.19 4.89
N ARG A 29 2.10 3.94 6.04
CA ARG A 29 1.99 2.62 6.67
C ARG A 29 0.55 2.31 7.04
N GLU A 30 -0.18 3.28 7.55
CA GLU A 30 -1.57 3.08 7.92
C GLU A 30 -2.41 2.73 6.71
N VAL A 31 -2.18 3.40 5.59
CA VAL A 31 -2.89 3.11 4.35
C VAL A 31 -2.63 1.66 3.92
N LEU A 32 -1.37 1.22 4.01
CA LEU A 32 -1.01 -0.15 3.65
C LEU A 32 -1.73 -1.17 4.52
N ILE A 33 -1.82 -0.91 5.81
CA ILE A 33 -2.51 -1.81 6.71
C ILE A 33 -3.98 -1.92 6.33
N LYS A 34 -4.61 -0.81 6.02
CA LYS A 34 -6.01 -0.81 5.63
C LYS A 34 -6.23 -1.53 4.31
N MET A 35 -5.33 -1.35 3.37
CA MET A 35 -5.44 -2.04 2.09
C MET A 35 -5.35 -3.55 2.27
N ASN A 36 -4.45 -4.00 3.12
CA ASN A 36 -4.32 -5.44 3.39
C ASN A 36 -5.54 -6.01 4.08
N GLN A 37 -6.16 -5.22 4.95
CA GLN A 37 -7.37 -5.67 5.64
C GLN A 37 -8.56 -5.80 4.70
N GLN A 38 -8.66 -4.91 3.73
CA GLN A 38 -9.77 -4.91 2.79
C GLN A 38 -9.63 -5.97 1.71
N ASN A 39 -8.43 -6.43 1.49
CA ASN A 39 -8.13 -7.33 0.39
C ASN A 39 -8.15 -8.77 0.85
N LYS A 40 -9.29 -9.20 1.34
CA LYS A 40 -9.48 -10.59 1.76
C LYS A 40 -10.12 -11.41 0.69
#